data_af19436f68491d8e6d7fd43a48993b4e
#
_entry.id   af19436f68491d8e6d7fd43a48993b4e
#
_cell.length_a   1.000
_cell.length_b   1.000
_cell.length_c   1.000
_cell.angle_alpha   90.00
_cell.angle_beta   90.00
_cell.angle_gamma   90.00
#
_symmetry.space_group_name_H-M   'P 1'
#
loop_
_entity.id
_entity.type
_entity.pdbx_description
1 polymer ?
#
loop_
_entity_poly.entity_id
_entity_poly.type
_entity_poly.pdbx_seq_one_letter_code
_entity_poly.pdbx_strand_id
1 'polypeptide(L)'
;MNPINVRASRPAKRGALLASIAILLIGCASDPNRTTGQSQKAIQSPIDPSNITIASVTEGLRLASLSREPLASTFRTKAAKLALASGQYEDAARILGAIQASNIAPNATVDYLLTKAQLALINGDPGRALALLNQKDLTQFGLSDPDQIALGLTKANAYQQTGRMLAAARTRVLMTPMLSSAAVTDNHEQLFNGLMTLPTALLKRYANDAVTNDLRGWLSLAAMTKQLQNRPSQQLRALTNWKKLWAGHPAAQQLPKRLAFLDSVVAGQPKKVAILLPQTGPLATAGQAILKGILA
;
A
#
# COMPACT_ATOMS: atom_id res chain seq x y z
N MET A 1 -4.69 -60.21 -4.52
CA MET A 1 -4.23 -60.78 -3.24
C MET A 1 -3.77 -59.64 -2.36
N ASN A 2 -4.29 -59.59 -1.18
CA ASN A 2 -4.20 -58.66 -0.07
C ASN A 2 -4.93 -57.32 -0.12
N PRO A 3 -5.86 -57.14 0.81
CA PRO A 3 -6.71 -55.98 0.92
C PRO A 3 -6.13 -54.90 1.85
N ILE A 4 -6.33 -53.65 1.49
CA ILE A 4 -5.94 -52.49 2.30
C ILE A 4 -7.07 -52.12 3.26
N ASN A 5 -6.72 -52.14 4.54
CA ASN A 5 -7.56 -51.84 5.69
C ASN A 5 -7.93 -50.35 5.73
N VAL A 6 -9.20 -50.04 5.68
CA VAL A 6 -9.76 -48.70 5.95
C VAL A 6 -10.09 -48.62 7.44
N ARG A 7 -9.39 -47.76 8.16
CA ARG A 7 -9.67 -47.46 9.56
C ARG A 7 -10.44 -46.14 9.66
N ALA A 8 -11.71 -46.26 10.01
CA ALA A 8 -12.61 -45.16 10.34
C ALA A 8 -12.19 -44.52 11.70
N SER A 9 -12.00 -43.22 11.75
CA SER A 9 -11.83 -42.45 12.96
C SER A 9 -13.12 -41.71 13.32
N ARG A 10 -13.54 -41.93 14.60
CA ARG A 10 -14.74 -41.41 15.23
C ARG A 10 -14.64 -39.91 15.56
N PRO A 11 -15.74 -39.16 15.68
CA PRO A 11 -15.73 -37.75 16.05
C PRO A 11 -15.58 -37.53 17.56
N ALA A 12 -14.74 -36.61 17.97
CA ALA A 12 -14.54 -36.18 19.34
C ALA A 12 -15.61 -35.20 19.79
N LYS A 13 -16.14 -35.49 20.97
CA LYS A 13 -17.21 -34.76 21.70
C LYS A 13 -16.70 -33.40 22.18
N ARG A 14 -17.54 -32.37 22.01
CA ARG A 14 -17.43 -31.06 22.66
C ARG A 14 -17.67 -31.20 24.16
N GLY A 15 -16.65 -30.87 24.97
CA GLY A 15 -16.77 -30.69 26.42
C GLY A 15 -16.76 -29.21 26.77
N ALA A 16 -17.87 -28.69 27.27
CA ALA A 16 -17.97 -27.37 27.85
C ALA A 16 -17.38 -27.41 29.27
N LEU A 17 -16.38 -26.60 29.56
CA LEU A 17 -15.84 -26.39 30.91
C LEU A 17 -16.39 -25.06 31.43
N LEU A 18 -17.31 -25.17 32.38
CA LEU A 18 -17.75 -24.09 33.25
C LEU A 18 -16.67 -23.88 34.33
N ALA A 19 -16.00 -22.73 34.32
CA ALA A 19 -15.10 -22.34 35.40
C ALA A 19 -15.87 -21.59 36.48
N SER A 20 -16.03 -22.24 37.64
CA SER A 20 -16.60 -21.67 38.84
C SER A 20 -15.63 -20.70 39.50
N ILE A 21 -16.06 -19.45 39.72
CA ILE A 21 -15.33 -18.44 40.49
C ILE A 21 -15.57 -18.70 41.97
N ALA A 22 -14.55 -19.16 42.69
CA ALA A 22 -14.56 -19.21 44.15
C ALA A 22 -14.00 -17.91 44.73
N ILE A 23 -14.85 -17.12 45.36
CA ILE A 23 -14.49 -15.94 46.16
C ILE A 23 -14.04 -16.41 47.52
N LEU A 24 -12.74 -16.32 47.80
CA LEU A 24 -12.20 -16.50 49.17
C LEU A 24 -12.05 -15.14 49.83
N LEU A 25 -12.96 -14.83 50.73
CA LEU A 25 -12.82 -13.76 51.73
C LEU A 25 -11.87 -14.26 52.83
N ILE A 26 -10.67 -13.67 52.90
CA ILE A 26 -9.77 -13.85 54.05
C ILE A 26 -9.75 -12.55 54.84
N GLY A 27 -10.18 -12.67 56.07
CA GLY A 27 -10.32 -11.59 57.02
C GLY A 27 -9.01 -10.98 57.50
N CYS A 28 -9.09 -9.71 57.88
CA CYS A 28 -8.06 -8.95 58.54
C CYS A 28 -7.77 -9.51 59.93
N ALA A 29 -6.51 -9.90 60.17
CA ALA A 29 -5.95 -9.97 61.52
C ALA A 29 -4.90 -8.89 61.62
N SER A 30 -5.13 -7.88 62.44
CA SER A 30 -4.21 -6.81 62.75
C SER A 30 -3.16 -7.27 63.74
N ASP A 31 -1.90 -7.25 63.40
CA ASP A 31 -0.78 -7.45 64.30
C ASP A 31 0.04 -6.14 64.39
N PRO A 32 0.11 -5.50 65.58
CA PRO A 32 0.82 -4.24 65.74
C PRO A 32 2.24 -4.51 66.22
N ASN A 33 3.17 -4.79 65.36
CA ASN A 33 4.59 -4.47 65.58
C ASN A 33 5.53 -5.13 64.52
N ARG A 34 5.78 -4.43 63.43
CA ARG A 34 7.04 -4.56 62.68
C ARG A 34 7.30 -3.35 61.79
N THR A 35 8.01 -2.43 62.38
CA THR A 35 8.78 -1.43 61.63
C THR A 35 9.92 -2.11 60.89
N THR A 36 9.81 -2.24 59.60
CA THR A 36 10.95 -2.19 58.68
C THR A 36 10.40 -1.80 57.30
N GLY A 37 10.73 -0.57 56.91
CA GLY A 37 10.45 -0.06 55.58
C GLY A 37 11.14 -0.89 54.52
N GLN A 38 10.37 -1.62 53.78
CA GLN A 38 10.71 -2.03 52.42
C GLN A 38 9.59 -1.50 51.52
N SER A 39 9.84 -0.29 50.97
CA SER A 39 9.17 0.12 49.76
C SER A 39 9.34 -0.99 48.72
N GLN A 40 8.30 -1.82 48.57
CA GLN A 40 8.15 -2.65 47.37
C GLN A 40 8.03 -1.67 46.22
N LYS A 41 9.20 -1.34 45.63
CA LYS A 41 9.29 -0.75 44.32
C LYS A 41 8.66 -1.77 43.38
N ALA A 42 7.37 -1.61 43.05
CA ALA A 42 6.74 -2.36 41.99
C ALA A 42 7.64 -2.19 40.78
N ILE A 43 8.33 -3.25 40.37
CA ILE A 43 9.06 -3.32 39.12
C ILE A 43 7.95 -3.30 38.07
N GLN A 44 7.51 -2.08 37.70
CA GLN A 44 6.77 -1.87 36.48
C GLN A 44 7.76 -2.23 35.37
N SER A 45 7.58 -3.41 34.78
CA SER A 45 8.21 -3.73 33.51
C SER A 45 8.05 -2.53 32.59
N PRO A 46 9.11 -2.03 31.98
CA PRO A 46 8.98 -0.87 31.09
C PRO A 46 7.95 -1.20 30.04
N ILE A 47 6.88 -0.40 29.99
CA ILE A 47 5.82 -0.54 28.98
C ILE A 47 6.54 -0.39 27.63
N ASP A 48 6.50 -1.44 26.83
CA ASP A 48 7.05 -1.37 25.46
C ASP A 48 6.15 -0.43 24.63
N PRO A 49 6.66 0.75 24.24
CA PRO A 49 5.88 1.73 23.49
C PRO A 49 5.36 1.21 22.15
N SER A 50 5.96 0.16 21.57
CA SER A 50 5.51 -0.44 20.30
C SER A 50 4.14 -1.09 20.43
N ASN A 51 3.81 -1.66 21.59
CA ASN A 51 2.56 -2.38 21.86
C ASN A 51 1.41 -1.48 22.34
N ILE A 52 1.64 -0.16 22.42
CA ILE A 52 0.61 0.78 22.85
C ILE A 52 -0.42 0.96 21.74
N THR A 53 -1.68 0.66 22.02
CA THR A 53 -2.82 0.97 21.16
C THR A 53 -3.62 2.11 21.77
N ILE A 54 -4.06 3.05 20.94
CA ILE A 54 -4.97 4.13 21.32
C ILE A 54 -6.23 4.06 20.45
N ALA A 55 -7.39 4.32 21.01
CA ALA A 55 -8.67 4.21 20.31
C ALA A 55 -9.03 5.51 19.54
N SER A 56 -8.49 6.65 19.94
CA SER A 56 -8.77 7.95 19.31
C SER A 56 -7.62 8.94 19.43
N VAL A 57 -7.66 9.98 18.59
CA VAL A 57 -6.71 11.11 18.66
C VAL A 57 -6.77 11.77 20.04
N THR A 58 -7.99 12.03 20.55
CA THR A 58 -8.20 12.67 21.86
C THR A 58 -7.63 11.83 23.01
N GLU A 59 -7.83 10.52 22.98
CA GLU A 59 -7.24 9.62 23.97
C GLU A 59 -5.72 9.65 23.94
N GLY A 60 -5.12 9.58 22.73
CA GLY A 60 -3.67 9.65 22.55
C GLY A 60 -3.09 10.96 23.11
N LEU A 61 -3.73 12.09 22.87
CA LEU A 61 -3.31 13.38 23.41
C LEU A 61 -3.47 13.46 24.93
N ARG A 62 -4.56 12.90 25.47
CA ARG A 62 -4.75 12.82 26.93
C ARG A 62 -3.67 11.97 27.57
N LEU A 63 -3.37 10.79 27.02
CA LEU A 63 -2.29 9.94 27.53
C LEU A 63 -0.93 10.61 27.42
N ALA A 64 -0.68 11.35 26.33
CA ALA A 64 0.54 12.14 26.18
C ALA A 64 0.68 13.21 27.26
N SER A 65 -0.40 13.90 27.65
CA SER A 65 -0.37 14.92 28.69
C SER A 65 -0.11 14.38 30.11
N LEU A 66 -0.43 13.11 30.32
CA LEU A 66 -0.23 12.40 31.59
C LEU A 66 1.12 11.66 31.67
N SER A 67 1.83 11.58 30.55
CA SER A 67 3.08 10.83 30.42
C SER A 67 4.30 11.74 30.41
N ARG A 68 5.45 11.18 30.80
CA ARG A 68 6.76 11.82 30.63
C ARG A 68 7.38 11.38 29.30
N GLU A 69 8.34 12.15 28.79
CA GLU A 69 9.15 11.73 27.64
C GLU A 69 10.00 10.48 27.99
N PRO A 70 10.22 9.56 27.06
CA PRO A 70 9.82 9.57 25.65
C PRO A 70 8.40 9.03 25.35
N LEU A 71 7.69 8.54 26.37
CA LEU A 71 6.36 7.93 26.21
C LEU A 71 5.32 8.96 25.74
N ALA A 72 5.38 10.19 26.19
CA ALA A 72 4.51 11.28 25.73
C ALA A 72 4.63 11.50 24.21
N SER A 73 5.85 11.51 23.66
CA SER A 73 6.10 11.62 22.23
C SER A 73 5.62 10.40 21.44
N THR A 74 5.67 9.20 22.02
CA THR A 74 5.10 7.98 21.43
C THR A 74 3.58 8.10 21.30
N PHE A 75 2.88 8.55 22.34
CA PHE A 75 1.43 8.77 22.28
C PHE A 75 1.05 9.85 21.25
N ARG A 76 1.82 10.97 21.19
CA ARG A 76 1.61 12.00 20.17
C ARG A 76 1.81 11.44 18.76
N THR A 77 2.83 10.62 18.54
CA THR A 77 3.06 9.99 17.22
C THR A 77 1.88 9.10 16.81
N LYS A 78 1.38 8.26 17.71
CA LYS A 78 0.22 7.41 17.43
C LYS A 78 -1.06 8.24 17.20
N ALA A 79 -1.28 9.31 17.97
CA ALA A 79 -2.39 10.24 17.75
C ALA A 79 -2.29 10.93 16.38
N ALA A 80 -1.10 11.37 15.97
CA ALA A 80 -0.88 11.96 14.65
C ALA A 80 -1.12 10.95 13.52
N LYS A 81 -0.71 9.69 13.69
CA LYS A 81 -0.97 8.59 12.73
C LYS A 81 -2.46 8.35 12.56
N LEU A 82 -3.25 8.35 13.64
CA LEU A 82 -4.72 8.24 13.58
C LEU A 82 -5.37 9.47 12.93
N ALA A 83 -4.93 10.68 13.28
CA ALA A 83 -5.43 11.90 12.68
C ALA A 83 -5.19 11.89 11.16
N LEU A 84 -4.01 11.47 10.72
CA LEU A 84 -3.65 11.34 9.31
C LEU A 84 -4.53 10.31 8.59
N ALA A 85 -4.76 9.14 9.20
CA ALA A 85 -5.61 8.09 8.67
C ALA A 85 -7.09 8.52 8.57
N SER A 86 -7.52 9.45 9.43
CA SER A 86 -8.88 10.02 9.45
C SER A 86 -9.01 11.27 8.56
N GLY A 87 -7.98 11.65 7.79
CA GLY A 87 -8.00 12.85 6.94
C GLY A 87 -7.84 14.17 7.70
N GLN A 88 -7.54 14.15 9.00
CA GLN A 88 -7.32 15.33 9.85
C GLN A 88 -5.87 15.82 9.73
N TYR A 89 -5.50 16.31 8.54
CA TYR A 89 -4.09 16.59 8.19
C TYR A 89 -3.50 17.76 8.99
N GLU A 90 -4.29 18.79 9.28
CA GLU A 90 -3.87 19.93 10.08
C GLU A 90 -3.60 19.52 11.54
N ASP A 91 -4.45 18.68 12.11
CA ASP A 91 -4.23 18.12 13.45
C ASP A 91 -2.98 17.24 13.48
N ALA A 92 -2.80 16.37 12.49
CA ALA A 92 -1.59 15.56 12.37
C ALA A 92 -0.33 16.44 12.30
N ALA A 93 -0.36 17.51 11.51
CA ALA A 93 0.75 18.46 11.40
C ALA A 93 1.05 19.16 12.74
N ARG A 94 0.02 19.65 13.40
CA ARG A 94 0.13 20.32 14.72
C ARG A 94 0.69 19.36 15.77
N ILE A 95 0.19 18.14 15.84
CA ILE A 95 0.64 17.13 16.80
C ILE A 95 2.11 16.76 16.55
N LEU A 96 2.48 16.49 15.29
CA LEU A 96 3.88 16.16 14.92
C LEU A 96 4.83 17.32 15.14
N GLY A 97 4.36 18.57 14.97
CA GLY A 97 5.14 19.79 15.23
C GLY A 97 5.47 19.98 16.71
N ALA A 98 4.65 19.45 17.61
CA ALA A 98 4.88 19.51 19.05
C ALA A 98 5.88 18.45 19.57
N ILE A 99 6.37 17.55 18.70
CA ILE A 99 7.30 16.48 19.07
C ILE A 99 8.73 16.94 18.79
N GLN A 100 9.58 16.89 19.78
CA GLN A 100 11.03 17.06 19.63
C GLN A 100 11.66 15.72 19.23
N ALA A 101 12.47 15.71 18.17
CA ALA A 101 13.06 14.47 17.64
C ALA A 101 13.95 13.75 18.68
N SER A 102 14.63 14.50 19.55
CA SER A 102 15.43 13.96 20.67
C SER A 102 14.62 13.18 21.71
N ASN A 103 13.31 13.38 21.75
CA ASN A 103 12.42 12.75 22.72
C ASN A 103 11.74 11.49 22.15
N ILE A 104 12.07 11.08 20.92
CA ILE A 104 11.52 9.88 20.32
C ILE A 104 12.27 8.66 20.83
N ALA A 105 11.53 7.69 21.38
CA ALA A 105 12.11 6.40 21.72
C ALA A 105 12.61 5.66 20.47
N PRO A 106 13.72 4.92 20.54
CA PRO A 106 14.26 4.21 19.38
C PRO A 106 13.23 3.32 18.65
N ASN A 107 12.42 2.59 19.40
CA ASN A 107 11.34 1.73 18.87
C ASN A 107 10.12 2.50 18.32
N ALA A 108 9.98 3.80 18.59
CA ALA A 108 8.94 4.67 18.03
C ALA A 108 9.43 5.51 16.83
N THR A 109 10.73 5.45 16.51
CA THR A 109 11.36 6.27 15.48
C THR A 109 10.79 5.99 14.08
N VAL A 110 10.57 4.73 13.76
CA VAL A 110 10.02 4.31 12.46
C VAL A 110 8.61 4.89 12.26
N ASP A 111 7.70 4.70 13.23
CA ASP A 111 6.34 5.24 13.20
C ASP A 111 6.34 6.77 13.05
N TYR A 112 7.21 7.46 13.80
CA TYR A 112 7.33 8.92 13.72
C TYR A 112 7.78 9.40 12.34
N LEU A 113 8.87 8.85 11.82
CA LEU A 113 9.42 9.26 10.51
C LEU A 113 8.48 8.90 9.38
N LEU A 114 7.84 7.73 9.44
CA LEU A 114 6.86 7.29 8.46
C LEU A 114 5.63 8.22 8.45
N THR A 115 5.08 8.56 9.62
CA THR A 115 3.94 9.47 9.74
C THR A 115 4.27 10.86 9.20
N LYS A 116 5.47 11.39 9.53
CA LYS A 116 5.97 12.67 8.96
C LYS A 116 6.15 12.61 7.44
N ALA A 117 6.65 11.50 6.91
CA ALA A 117 6.84 11.33 5.47
C ALA A 117 5.50 11.26 4.73
N GLN A 118 4.52 10.55 5.29
CA GLN A 118 3.17 10.48 4.73
C GLN A 118 2.50 11.86 4.72
N LEU A 119 2.62 12.63 5.81
CA LEU A 119 2.13 14.00 5.86
C LEU A 119 2.83 14.90 4.83
N ALA A 120 4.15 14.75 4.66
CA ALA A 120 4.88 15.51 3.64
C ALA A 120 4.39 15.20 2.22
N LEU A 121 4.05 13.93 1.91
CA LEU A 121 3.45 13.56 0.62
C LEU A 121 2.08 14.20 0.40
N ILE A 122 1.24 14.24 1.42
CA ILE A 122 -0.08 14.89 1.38
C ILE A 122 0.06 16.38 1.12
N ASN A 123 1.06 17.01 1.74
CA ASN A 123 1.37 18.43 1.57
C ASN A 123 2.11 18.74 0.26
N GLY A 124 2.32 17.75 -0.63
CA GLY A 124 3.00 17.95 -1.91
C GLY A 124 4.51 18.14 -1.81
N ASP A 125 5.14 17.68 -0.73
CA ASP A 125 6.60 17.72 -0.53
C ASP A 125 7.20 16.29 -0.55
N PRO A 126 7.25 15.64 -1.72
CA PRO A 126 7.81 14.30 -1.85
C PRO A 126 9.33 14.26 -1.63
N GLY A 127 10.02 15.38 -1.84
CA GLY A 127 11.44 15.50 -1.57
C GLY A 127 11.74 15.32 -0.08
N ARG A 128 10.99 16.00 0.77
CA ARG A 128 11.07 15.86 2.21
C ARG A 128 10.70 14.46 2.68
N ALA A 129 9.65 13.86 2.08
CA ALA A 129 9.27 12.48 2.39
C ALA A 129 10.43 11.52 2.12
N LEU A 130 11.08 11.61 0.95
CA LEU A 130 12.25 10.78 0.62
C LEU A 130 13.42 11.02 1.57
N ALA A 131 13.69 12.27 1.94
CA ALA A 131 14.76 12.61 2.89
C ALA A 131 14.52 11.95 4.27
N LEU A 132 13.27 11.97 4.77
CA LEU A 132 12.89 11.32 6.02
C LEU A 132 13.05 9.80 5.95
N LEU A 133 12.63 9.17 4.85
CA LEU A 133 12.61 7.71 4.68
C LEU A 133 13.97 7.11 4.26
N ASN A 134 14.92 7.92 3.81
CA ASN A 134 16.26 7.46 3.41
C ASN A 134 17.32 7.66 4.50
N GLN A 135 16.92 7.99 5.71
CA GLN A 135 17.86 8.06 6.84
C GLN A 135 18.47 6.68 7.08
N LYS A 136 19.80 6.63 7.22
CA LYS A 136 20.55 5.38 7.38
C LYS A 136 20.11 4.59 8.62
N ASP A 137 19.68 5.32 9.64
CA ASP A 137 19.29 4.72 10.92
C ASP A 137 18.01 3.89 10.85
N LEU A 138 17.14 4.10 9.83
CA LEU A 138 15.93 3.29 9.67
C LEU A 138 16.23 1.80 9.39
N THR A 139 17.36 1.47 8.78
CA THR A 139 17.75 0.08 8.50
C THR A 139 18.32 -0.64 9.72
N GLN A 140 18.66 0.09 10.76
CA GLN A 140 19.21 -0.47 12.02
C GLN A 140 18.09 -0.95 12.95
N PHE A 141 16.86 -0.45 12.75
CA PHE A 141 15.71 -0.94 13.49
C PHE A 141 15.22 -2.22 12.81
N GLY A 142 15.06 -3.30 13.57
CA GLY A 142 14.43 -4.53 13.09
C GLY A 142 12.97 -4.21 12.69
N LEU A 143 12.77 -3.84 11.42
CA LEU A 143 11.45 -3.45 10.91
C LEU A 143 10.52 -4.66 10.89
N SER A 144 9.32 -4.51 11.44
CA SER A 144 8.23 -5.46 11.26
C SER A 144 7.79 -5.49 9.78
N ASP A 145 7.17 -6.59 9.32
CA ASP A 145 6.64 -6.68 7.96
C ASP A 145 5.67 -5.51 7.62
N PRO A 146 4.72 -5.13 8.51
CA PRO A 146 3.88 -3.97 8.28
C PRO A 146 4.65 -2.65 8.08
N ASP A 147 5.72 -2.44 8.85
CA ASP A 147 6.55 -1.23 8.73
C ASP A 147 7.36 -1.22 7.43
N GLN A 148 7.90 -2.39 7.03
CA GLN A 148 8.61 -2.53 5.75
C GLN A 148 7.68 -2.23 4.58
N ILE A 149 6.46 -2.77 4.59
CA ILE A 149 5.42 -2.51 3.59
C ILE A 149 5.08 -1.02 3.54
N ALA A 150 4.75 -0.42 4.70
CA ALA A 150 4.37 0.97 4.78
C ALA A 150 5.49 1.90 4.30
N LEU A 151 6.73 1.63 4.69
CA LEU A 151 7.91 2.38 4.27
C LEU A 151 8.15 2.23 2.75
N GLY A 152 8.07 1.01 2.23
CA GLY A 152 8.24 0.74 0.80
C GLY A 152 7.18 1.44 -0.05
N LEU A 153 5.89 1.31 0.31
CA LEU A 153 4.79 1.93 -0.42
C LEU A 153 4.84 3.46 -0.33
N THR A 154 5.21 4.02 0.84
CA THR A 154 5.39 5.48 0.99
C THR A 154 6.54 5.98 0.13
N LYS A 155 7.67 5.27 0.07
CA LYS A 155 8.78 5.58 -0.88
C LYS A 155 8.33 5.50 -2.33
N ALA A 156 7.57 4.48 -2.71
CA ALA A 156 7.05 4.34 -4.07
C ALA A 156 6.17 5.54 -4.47
N ASN A 157 5.28 5.97 -3.56
CA ASN A 157 4.45 7.16 -3.77
C ASN A 157 5.29 8.43 -3.92
N ALA A 158 6.31 8.61 -3.08
CA ALA A 158 7.23 9.73 -3.16
C ALA A 158 8.02 9.74 -4.49
N TYR A 159 8.50 8.59 -4.94
CA TYR A 159 9.14 8.47 -6.26
C TYR A 159 8.18 8.81 -7.40
N GLN A 160 6.93 8.38 -7.30
CA GLN A 160 5.91 8.70 -8.30
C GLN A 160 5.64 10.20 -8.37
N GLN A 161 5.47 10.87 -7.23
CA GLN A 161 5.25 12.32 -7.17
C GLN A 161 6.46 13.14 -7.64
N THR A 162 7.69 12.60 -7.51
CA THR A 162 8.91 13.24 -8.05
C THR A 162 9.18 12.89 -9.51
N GLY A 163 8.28 12.19 -10.21
CA GLY A 163 8.48 11.77 -11.61
C GLY A 163 9.47 10.60 -11.78
N ARG A 164 9.97 10.01 -10.71
CA ARG A 164 10.92 8.89 -10.73
C ARG A 164 10.20 7.54 -10.90
N MET A 165 9.44 7.41 -12.00
CA MET A 165 8.50 6.30 -12.22
C MET A 165 9.16 4.92 -12.21
N LEU A 166 10.39 4.78 -12.74
CA LEU A 166 11.10 3.51 -12.70
C LEU A 166 11.47 3.10 -11.27
N ALA A 167 11.88 4.05 -10.42
CA ALA A 167 12.16 3.79 -9.03
C ALA A 167 10.87 3.39 -8.27
N ALA A 168 9.77 4.08 -8.52
CA ALA A 168 8.46 3.72 -7.99
C ALA A 168 8.06 2.29 -8.39
N ALA A 169 8.17 1.94 -9.67
CA ALA A 169 7.84 0.61 -10.17
C ALA A 169 8.71 -0.49 -9.53
N ARG A 170 10.02 -0.28 -9.44
CA ARG A 170 10.95 -1.21 -8.77
C ARG A 170 10.55 -1.46 -7.32
N THR A 171 10.23 -0.38 -6.59
CA THR A 171 9.83 -0.49 -5.18
C THR A 171 8.51 -1.23 -5.04
N ARG A 172 7.51 -0.97 -5.91
CA ARG A 172 6.22 -1.66 -5.89
C ARG A 172 6.34 -3.15 -6.22
N VAL A 173 7.17 -3.52 -7.20
CA VAL A 173 7.48 -4.92 -7.52
C VAL A 173 8.09 -5.63 -6.30
N LEU A 174 9.05 -4.97 -5.63
CA LEU A 174 9.70 -5.52 -4.44
C LEU A 174 8.72 -5.73 -3.27
N MET A 175 7.74 -4.85 -3.10
CA MET A 175 6.74 -4.95 -2.02
C MET A 175 5.64 -5.99 -2.30
N THR A 176 5.38 -6.32 -3.57
CA THR A 176 4.28 -7.23 -3.97
C THR A 176 4.20 -8.53 -3.17
N PRO A 177 5.31 -9.29 -2.92
CA PRO A 177 5.25 -10.54 -2.18
C PRO A 177 4.82 -10.41 -0.71
N MET A 178 4.93 -9.22 -0.14
CA MET A 178 4.60 -8.93 1.26
C MET A 178 3.16 -8.43 1.44
N LEU A 179 2.45 -8.15 0.35
CA LEU A 179 1.13 -7.55 0.39
C LEU A 179 0.02 -8.60 0.52
N SER A 180 -1.08 -8.23 1.18
CA SER A 180 -2.32 -9.02 1.13
C SER A 180 -2.92 -9.00 -0.29
N SER A 181 -3.71 -10.01 -0.63
CA SER A 181 -4.32 -10.13 -1.97
C SER A 181 -5.09 -8.87 -2.42
N ALA A 182 -5.80 -8.22 -1.50
CA ALA A 182 -6.51 -6.97 -1.80
C ALA A 182 -5.54 -5.82 -2.12
N ALA A 183 -4.45 -5.68 -1.34
CA ALA A 183 -3.44 -4.64 -1.53
C ALA A 183 -2.58 -4.87 -2.78
N VAL A 184 -2.37 -6.12 -3.19
CA VAL A 184 -1.64 -6.47 -4.43
C VAL A 184 -2.32 -5.85 -5.65
N THR A 185 -3.65 -5.96 -5.76
CA THR A 185 -4.41 -5.41 -6.89
C THR A 185 -4.20 -3.91 -7.03
N ASP A 186 -4.36 -3.17 -5.93
CA ASP A 186 -4.16 -1.71 -5.94
C ASP A 186 -2.71 -1.34 -6.23
N ASN A 187 -1.75 -2.06 -5.66
CA ASN A 187 -0.33 -1.87 -5.92
C ASN A 187 0.03 -2.06 -7.40
N HIS A 188 -0.52 -3.08 -8.05
CA HIS A 188 -0.33 -3.35 -9.49
C HIS A 188 -0.96 -2.28 -10.37
N GLU A 189 -2.16 -1.78 -10.02
CA GLU A 189 -2.78 -0.67 -10.72
C GLU A 189 -1.93 0.60 -10.66
N GLN A 190 -1.46 0.95 -9.48
CA GLN A 190 -0.61 2.14 -9.29
C GLN A 190 0.73 1.98 -10.02
N LEU A 191 1.33 0.77 -9.99
CA LEU A 191 2.54 0.45 -10.74
C LEU A 191 2.34 0.66 -12.24
N PHE A 192 1.32 0.03 -12.80
CA PHE A 192 1.03 0.08 -14.24
C PHE A 192 0.69 1.51 -14.68
N ASN A 193 -0.17 2.21 -13.95
CA ASN A 193 -0.55 3.59 -14.25
C ASN A 193 0.67 4.52 -14.20
N GLY A 194 1.57 4.35 -13.23
CA GLY A 194 2.84 5.08 -13.17
C GLY A 194 3.72 4.83 -14.40
N LEU A 195 3.87 3.56 -14.81
CA LEU A 195 4.64 3.23 -16.03
C LEU A 195 4.02 3.82 -17.29
N MET A 196 2.70 3.87 -17.39
CA MET A 196 1.98 4.43 -18.54
C MET A 196 2.22 5.94 -18.74
N THR A 197 2.76 6.67 -17.77
CA THR A 197 3.18 8.07 -17.95
C THR A 197 4.46 8.21 -18.74
N LEU A 198 5.33 7.17 -18.75
CA LEU A 198 6.63 7.20 -19.43
C LEU A 198 6.50 7.08 -20.95
N PRO A 199 7.39 7.71 -21.73
CA PRO A 199 7.48 7.50 -23.18
C PRO A 199 7.73 6.03 -23.55
N THR A 200 7.16 5.56 -24.66
CA THR A 200 7.34 4.18 -25.15
C THR A 200 8.79 3.78 -25.33
N ALA A 201 9.63 4.70 -25.84
CA ALA A 201 11.07 4.45 -26.04
C ALA A 201 11.79 4.18 -24.71
N LEU A 202 11.45 4.93 -23.64
CA LEU A 202 12.01 4.71 -22.31
C LEU A 202 11.54 3.39 -21.71
N LEU A 203 10.25 3.05 -21.86
CA LEU A 203 9.71 1.77 -21.40
C LEU A 203 10.43 0.58 -22.03
N LYS A 204 10.67 0.62 -23.34
CA LYS A 204 11.42 -0.42 -24.06
C LYS A 204 12.87 -0.52 -23.57
N ARG A 205 13.56 0.61 -23.43
CA ARG A 205 14.92 0.63 -22.89
C ARG A 205 14.98 0.05 -21.50
N TYR A 206 14.10 0.49 -20.59
CA TYR A 206 14.05 -0.02 -19.22
C TYR A 206 13.66 -1.50 -19.16
N ALA A 207 12.85 -2.01 -20.08
CA ALA A 207 12.53 -3.42 -20.18
C ALA A 207 13.76 -4.26 -20.54
N ASN A 208 14.59 -3.77 -21.47
CA ASN A 208 15.85 -4.44 -21.86
C ASN A 208 16.86 -4.45 -20.69
N ASP A 209 16.92 -3.35 -19.93
CA ASP A 209 17.85 -3.16 -18.82
C ASP A 209 17.34 -3.76 -17.49
N ALA A 210 16.13 -4.30 -17.47
CA ALA A 210 15.51 -4.81 -16.25
C ALA A 210 16.19 -6.11 -15.79
N VAL A 211 16.60 -6.13 -14.52
CA VAL A 211 17.28 -7.28 -13.90
C VAL A 211 16.29 -8.41 -13.58
N THR A 212 15.09 -8.07 -13.09
CA THR A 212 14.08 -9.06 -12.70
C THR A 212 13.05 -9.28 -13.81
N ASN A 213 12.58 -10.52 -13.94
CA ASN A 213 11.54 -10.87 -14.90
C ASN A 213 10.22 -10.13 -14.61
N ASP A 214 9.86 -9.95 -13.34
CA ASP A 214 8.64 -9.24 -12.97
C ASP A 214 8.67 -7.79 -13.45
N LEU A 215 9.75 -7.05 -13.17
CA LEU A 215 9.87 -5.67 -13.66
C LEU A 215 9.89 -5.60 -15.18
N ARG A 216 10.59 -6.55 -15.84
CA ARG A 216 10.66 -6.64 -17.31
C ARG A 216 9.28 -6.90 -17.91
N GLY A 217 8.50 -7.79 -17.32
CA GLY A 217 7.12 -8.08 -17.73
C GLY A 217 6.23 -6.85 -17.63
N TRP A 218 6.24 -6.12 -16.51
CA TRP A 218 5.49 -4.88 -16.34
C TRP A 218 5.88 -3.80 -17.36
N LEU A 219 7.17 -3.59 -17.59
CA LEU A 219 7.69 -2.60 -18.54
C LEU A 219 7.32 -2.96 -19.98
N SER A 220 7.43 -4.24 -20.37
CA SER A 220 7.04 -4.71 -21.71
C SER A 220 5.54 -4.59 -21.94
N LEU A 221 4.72 -4.90 -20.93
CA LEU A 221 3.27 -4.73 -21.00
C LEU A 221 2.89 -3.26 -21.20
N ALA A 222 3.48 -2.36 -20.42
CA ALA A 222 3.24 -0.92 -20.54
C ALA A 222 3.70 -0.38 -21.91
N ALA A 223 4.87 -0.80 -22.38
CA ALA A 223 5.41 -0.39 -23.69
C ALA A 223 4.48 -0.82 -24.84
N MET A 224 4.05 -2.08 -24.84
CA MET A 224 3.11 -2.64 -25.83
C MET A 224 1.76 -1.92 -25.78
N THR A 225 1.22 -1.74 -24.58
CA THR A 225 -0.07 -1.06 -24.37
C THR A 225 -0.03 0.36 -24.93
N LYS A 226 1.01 1.12 -24.63
CA LYS A 226 1.18 2.50 -25.07
C LYS A 226 1.42 2.61 -26.59
N GLN A 227 2.20 1.70 -27.14
CA GLN A 227 2.46 1.67 -28.58
C GLN A 227 1.19 1.41 -29.41
N LEU A 228 0.26 0.63 -28.88
CA LEU A 228 -0.96 0.19 -29.58
C LEU A 228 -2.22 0.86 -29.05
N GLN A 229 -2.12 1.94 -28.26
CA GLN A 229 -3.26 2.55 -27.57
C GLN A 229 -4.41 2.98 -28.49
N ASN A 230 -4.10 3.36 -29.75
CA ASN A 230 -5.11 3.78 -30.74
C ASN A 230 -5.51 2.64 -31.72
N ARG A 231 -5.10 1.39 -31.44
CA ARG A 231 -5.34 0.24 -32.29
C ARG A 231 -5.85 -0.94 -31.45
N PRO A 232 -7.06 -0.88 -30.90
CA PRO A 232 -7.54 -1.81 -29.87
C PRO A 232 -7.54 -3.27 -30.33
N SER A 233 -7.88 -3.56 -31.61
CA SER A 233 -7.82 -4.93 -32.12
C SER A 233 -6.40 -5.48 -32.23
N GLN A 234 -5.40 -4.63 -32.56
CA GLN A 234 -3.99 -5.02 -32.55
C GLN A 234 -3.48 -5.18 -31.12
N GLN A 235 -3.89 -4.28 -30.23
CA GLN A 235 -3.55 -4.32 -28.81
C GLN A 235 -4.05 -5.61 -28.15
N LEU A 236 -5.28 -6.04 -28.46
CA LEU A 236 -5.85 -7.29 -27.96
C LEU A 236 -5.05 -8.51 -28.40
N ARG A 237 -4.68 -8.58 -29.70
CA ARG A 237 -3.83 -9.67 -30.21
C ARG A 237 -2.45 -9.67 -29.53
N ALA A 238 -1.86 -8.49 -29.39
CA ALA A 238 -0.56 -8.34 -28.71
C ALA A 238 -0.63 -8.72 -27.23
N LEU A 239 -1.73 -8.36 -26.54
CA LEU A 239 -1.97 -8.74 -25.16
C LEU A 239 -2.11 -10.26 -25.00
N THR A 240 -2.83 -10.91 -25.91
CA THR A 240 -2.97 -12.37 -25.93
C THR A 240 -1.61 -13.07 -26.09
N ASN A 241 -0.76 -12.57 -26.99
CA ASN A 241 0.61 -13.08 -27.17
C ASN A 241 1.48 -12.81 -25.95
N TRP A 242 1.38 -11.60 -25.38
CA TRP A 242 2.10 -11.25 -24.16
C TRP A 242 1.72 -12.18 -23.00
N LYS A 243 0.44 -12.46 -22.78
CA LYS A 243 -0.03 -13.40 -21.75
C LYS A 243 0.54 -14.81 -21.92
N LYS A 244 0.69 -15.29 -23.15
CA LYS A 244 1.31 -16.59 -23.42
C LYS A 244 2.80 -16.59 -23.07
N LEU A 245 3.52 -15.53 -23.45
CA LEU A 245 4.95 -15.38 -23.18
C LEU A 245 5.24 -15.20 -21.68
N TRP A 246 4.35 -14.53 -20.98
CA TRP A 246 4.48 -14.16 -19.57
C TRP A 246 3.46 -14.88 -18.67
N ALA A 247 3.15 -16.15 -18.96
CA ALA A 247 2.08 -16.87 -18.25
C ALA A 247 2.20 -16.91 -16.74
N GLY A 248 3.43 -16.94 -16.19
CA GLY A 248 3.72 -16.88 -14.75
C GLY A 248 3.74 -15.48 -14.15
N HIS A 249 3.62 -14.43 -14.95
CA HIS A 249 3.70 -13.05 -14.47
C HIS A 249 2.39 -12.62 -13.78
N PRO A 250 2.43 -11.88 -12.65
CA PRO A 250 1.22 -11.45 -11.94
C PRO A 250 0.19 -10.72 -12.82
N ALA A 251 0.64 -9.86 -13.74
CA ALA A 251 -0.25 -9.17 -14.67
C ALA A 251 -0.88 -10.07 -15.74
N ALA A 252 -0.37 -11.29 -16.00
CA ALA A 252 -1.02 -12.24 -16.88
C ALA A 252 -2.18 -12.95 -16.18
N GLN A 253 -2.09 -13.11 -14.86
CA GLN A 253 -3.14 -13.69 -14.02
C GLN A 253 -4.24 -12.66 -13.73
N GLN A 254 -3.85 -11.43 -13.38
CA GLN A 254 -4.77 -10.33 -13.10
C GLN A 254 -4.34 -9.10 -13.88
N LEU A 255 -5.02 -8.85 -14.99
CA LEU A 255 -4.74 -7.68 -15.84
C LEU A 255 -5.09 -6.38 -15.12
N PRO A 256 -4.32 -5.30 -15.34
CA PRO A 256 -4.73 -3.95 -14.99
C PRO A 256 -6.11 -3.63 -15.56
N LYS A 257 -6.93 -2.89 -14.82
CA LYS A 257 -8.33 -2.56 -15.18
C LYS A 257 -8.45 -2.05 -16.61
N ARG A 258 -7.53 -1.16 -17.02
CA ARG A 258 -7.50 -0.61 -18.37
C ARG A 258 -7.42 -1.67 -19.49
N LEU A 259 -6.77 -2.80 -19.23
CA LEU A 259 -6.59 -3.89 -20.19
C LEU A 259 -7.67 -4.97 -20.03
N ALA A 260 -8.28 -5.11 -18.87
CA ALA A 260 -9.30 -6.10 -18.59
C ALA A 260 -10.56 -5.91 -19.46
N PHE A 261 -10.87 -4.67 -19.85
CA PHE A 261 -12.03 -4.36 -20.70
C PHE A 261 -11.73 -4.32 -22.20
N LEU A 262 -10.52 -4.65 -22.63
CA LEU A 262 -10.12 -4.52 -24.03
C LEU A 262 -10.93 -5.41 -24.98
N ASP A 263 -11.29 -6.61 -24.54
CA ASP A 263 -12.15 -7.53 -25.30
C ASP A 263 -13.52 -6.90 -25.58
N SER A 264 -14.15 -6.29 -24.58
CA SER A 264 -15.45 -5.62 -24.73
C SER A 264 -15.36 -4.41 -25.64
N VAL A 265 -14.27 -3.64 -25.55
CA VAL A 265 -14.03 -2.50 -26.43
C VAL A 265 -13.91 -2.95 -27.89
N VAL A 266 -13.18 -4.05 -28.17
CA VAL A 266 -13.02 -4.58 -29.52
C VAL A 266 -14.34 -5.18 -30.04
N ALA A 267 -15.07 -5.90 -29.20
CA ALA A 267 -16.36 -6.48 -29.57
C ALA A 267 -17.42 -5.41 -29.87
N GLY A 268 -17.39 -4.28 -29.12
CA GLY A 268 -18.32 -3.16 -29.30
C GLY A 268 -17.97 -2.21 -30.46
N GLN A 269 -16.85 -2.41 -31.17
CA GLN A 269 -16.47 -1.56 -32.30
C GLN A 269 -17.49 -1.71 -33.44
N PRO A 270 -18.02 -0.61 -34.00
CA PRO A 270 -18.93 -0.66 -35.14
C PRO A 270 -18.19 -1.24 -36.34
N LYS A 271 -18.76 -2.31 -36.93
CA LYS A 271 -18.20 -2.94 -38.13
C LYS A 271 -18.50 -2.14 -39.39
N LYS A 272 -19.54 -1.29 -39.35
CA LYS A 272 -19.97 -0.41 -40.43
C LYS A 272 -20.39 0.93 -39.85
N VAL A 273 -19.94 2.02 -40.48
CA VAL A 273 -20.35 3.37 -40.15
C VAL A 273 -21.01 3.97 -41.36
N ALA A 274 -22.27 4.41 -41.22
CA ALA A 274 -22.97 5.15 -42.26
C ALA A 274 -22.68 6.65 -42.07
N ILE A 275 -22.30 7.32 -43.17
CA ILE A 275 -22.00 8.73 -43.18
C ILE A 275 -23.03 9.40 -44.05
N LEU A 276 -23.85 10.30 -43.49
CA LEU A 276 -24.83 11.09 -44.20
C LEU A 276 -24.24 12.48 -44.43
N LEU A 277 -23.88 12.74 -45.67
CA LEU A 277 -23.32 14.03 -46.07
C LEU A 277 -24.19 14.68 -47.17
N PRO A 278 -24.39 16.00 -47.17
CA PRO A 278 -25.09 16.69 -48.24
C PRO A 278 -24.31 16.56 -49.56
N GLN A 279 -24.92 15.97 -50.57
CA GLN A 279 -24.34 15.82 -51.92
C GLN A 279 -24.75 16.96 -52.87
N THR A 280 -25.81 17.69 -52.53
CA THR A 280 -26.35 18.79 -53.32
C THR A 280 -26.65 20.00 -52.44
N GLY A 281 -26.88 21.16 -53.02
CA GLY A 281 -27.23 22.40 -52.31
C GLY A 281 -26.02 23.14 -51.73
N PRO A 282 -26.25 24.18 -50.90
CA PRO A 282 -25.20 25.08 -50.40
C PRO A 282 -24.07 24.40 -49.61
N LEU A 283 -24.36 23.25 -49.02
CA LEU A 283 -23.36 22.49 -48.18
C LEU A 283 -22.68 21.36 -48.92
N ALA A 284 -22.92 21.16 -50.23
CA ALA A 284 -22.30 20.04 -50.98
C ALA A 284 -20.77 20.06 -50.98
N THR A 285 -20.16 21.23 -51.10
CA THR A 285 -18.69 21.39 -51.06
C THR A 285 -18.13 21.00 -49.72
N ALA A 286 -18.76 21.39 -48.62
CA ALA A 286 -18.36 20.99 -47.27
C ALA A 286 -18.54 19.48 -47.07
N GLY A 287 -19.63 18.87 -47.54
CA GLY A 287 -19.87 17.43 -47.52
C GLY A 287 -18.78 16.65 -48.23
N GLN A 288 -18.37 17.09 -49.43
CA GLN A 288 -17.28 16.50 -50.19
C GLN A 288 -15.90 16.60 -49.50
N ALA A 289 -15.62 17.76 -48.86
CA ALA A 289 -14.39 17.97 -48.13
C ALA A 289 -14.31 17.02 -46.90
N ILE A 290 -15.41 16.84 -46.17
CA ILE A 290 -15.49 15.89 -45.06
C ILE A 290 -15.30 14.45 -45.55
N LEU A 291 -15.98 14.08 -46.68
CA LEU A 291 -15.82 12.75 -47.24
C LEU A 291 -14.38 12.43 -47.62
N LYS A 292 -13.71 13.37 -48.26
CA LYS A 292 -12.27 13.22 -48.62
C LYS A 292 -11.40 13.05 -47.37
N GLY A 293 -11.68 13.79 -46.28
CA GLY A 293 -10.93 13.67 -45.01
C GLY A 293 -11.15 12.34 -44.29
N ILE A 294 -12.31 11.70 -44.51
CA ILE A 294 -12.63 10.39 -43.93
C ILE A 294 -11.99 9.24 -44.73
N LEU A 295 -11.83 9.41 -46.04
CA LEU A 295 -11.27 8.40 -46.94
C LEU A 295 -9.75 8.47 -47.08
N ALA A 296 -9.10 9.55 -46.60
CA ALA A 296 -7.65 9.73 -46.57
C ALA A 296 -7.01 9.01 -45.37
#